data_49ab0a388c52da46b4d7e66648e79b2d
#
_entry.id   49ab0a388c52da46b4d7e66648e79b2d
#
_cell.length_a   1.000
_cell.length_b   1.000
_cell.length_c   1.000
_cell.angle_alpha   90.00
_cell.angle_beta   90.00
_cell.angle_gamma   90.00
#
_symmetry.space_group_name_H-M   'P 1'
#
loop_
_entity.id
_entity.type
_entity.pdbx_description
1 polymer ?
#
loop_
_entity_poly.entity_id
_entity_poly.type
_entity_poly.pdbx_seq_one_letter_code
_entity_poly.pdbx_strand_id
1 'polypeptide(L)'
;MRRLLLELKIAGINFPLVTAALSLALVLFAALAGELLDFAPIAFEVVFPLYAAIAVGEWARFRSDAAFEAIAAQSPARFPWMLWRFFAVFAAVSLLAFATMLAAACIRPGLALEEMLLLYLPTAFFLASVAALVGGLSPQEHLPTLVCGLLWLVALLTRSLLRLPGVEYVYPFLRFAGDQHGVWLWSKAALAGIGLLLWAALGLLAEKPPKAGPAFTTPLHKPDRKSVV
;
A
#
# COMPACT_ATOMS: atom_id res chain seq x y z
N MET A 1 -21.19 8.16 -2.38
CA MET A 1 -21.22 8.31 -0.93
C MET A 1 -21.56 7.01 -0.18
N ARG A 2 -22.66 6.29 -0.48
CA ARG A 2 -23.01 5.01 0.18
C ARG A 2 -21.92 3.91 0.04
N ARG A 3 -21.25 3.80 -1.10
CA ARG A 3 -20.15 2.80 -1.31
C ARG A 3 -18.93 3.09 -0.45
N LEU A 4 -18.53 4.35 -0.32
CA LEU A 4 -17.40 4.76 0.56
C LEU A 4 -17.68 4.46 2.03
N LEU A 5 -18.91 4.70 2.50
CA LEU A 5 -19.32 4.38 3.87
C LEU A 5 -19.35 2.86 4.12
N LEU A 6 -19.71 2.07 3.12
CA LEU A 6 -19.65 0.61 3.19
C LEU A 6 -18.23 0.09 3.27
N GLU A 7 -17.31 0.62 2.46
CA GLU A 7 -15.88 0.26 2.49
C GLU A 7 -15.23 0.65 3.82
N LEU A 8 -15.54 1.83 4.37
CA LEU A 8 -15.10 2.25 5.70
C LEU A 8 -15.65 1.35 6.81
N LYS A 9 -16.89 0.87 6.66
CA LYS A 9 -17.51 -0.06 7.61
C LYS A 9 -16.86 -1.46 7.54
N ILE A 10 -16.45 -1.91 6.36
CA ILE A 10 -15.72 -3.17 6.15
C ILE A 10 -14.30 -3.06 6.71
N ALA A 11 -13.62 -1.91 6.53
CA ALA A 11 -12.30 -1.64 7.09
C ALA A 11 -12.27 -1.65 8.64
N GLY A 12 -13.44 -1.45 9.27
CA GLY A 12 -13.57 -1.45 10.73
C GLY A 12 -13.02 -0.17 11.38
N ILE A 13 -13.35 -0.02 12.68
CA ILE A 13 -12.98 1.17 13.46
C ILE A 13 -11.46 1.25 13.73
N ASN A 14 -10.75 0.12 13.61
CA ASN A 14 -9.32 0.05 13.90
C ASN A 14 -8.48 0.87 12.89
N PHE A 15 -8.92 0.94 11.63
CA PHE A 15 -8.21 1.69 10.59
C PHE A 15 -8.08 3.19 10.92
N PRO A 16 -9.17 3.95 11.11
CA PRO A 16 -9.06 5.37 11.41
C PRO A 16 -8.38 5.62 12.76
N LEU A 17 -8.55 4.73 13.73
CA LEU A 17 -7.94 4.87 15.06
C LEU A 17 -6.41 4.72 14.99
N VAL A 18 -5.90 3.68 14.33
CA VAL A 18 -4.46 3.47 14.17
C VAL A 18 -3.84 4.60 13.34
N THR A 19 -4.52 5.05 12.30
CA THR A 19 -4.02 6.16 11.46
C THR A 19 -3.98 7.47 12.24
N ALA A 20 -5.01 7.77 13.04
CA ALA A 20 -5.04 8.95 13.89
C ALA A 20 -3.96 8.91 14.97
N ALA A 21 -3.76 7.74 15.61
CA ALA A 21 -2.70 7.56 16.61
C ALA A 21 -1.31 7.74 16.00
N LEU A 22 -1.05 7.19 14.82
CA LEU A 22 0.20 7.38 14.08
C LEU A 22 0.43 8.86 13.72
N SER A 23 -0.61 9.53 13.20
CA SER A 23 -0.54 10.95 12.85
C SER A 23 -0.24 11.80 14.08
N LEU A 24 -0.91 11.54 15.21
CA LEU A 24 -0.67 12.24 16.47
C LEU A 24 0.74 12.00 16.99
N ALA A 25 1.22 10.74 16.97
CA ALA A 25 2.59 10.41 17.39
C ALA A 25 3.64 11.15 16.54
N LEU A 26 3.44 11.25 15.23
CA LEU A 26 4.36 11.97 14.36
C LEU A 26 4.29 13.49 14.54
N VAL A 27 3.12 14.06 14.80
CA VAL A 27 2.99 15.49 15.15
C VAL A 27 3.71 15.79 16.46
N LEU A 28 3.55 14.94 17.48
CA LEU A 28 4.30 15.05 18.75
C LEU A 28 5.80 14.90 18.52
N PHE A 29 6.22 13.97 17.67
CA PHE A 29 7.61 13.81 17.30
C PHE A 29 8.15 15.07 16.60
N ALA A 30 7.38 15.69 15.69
CA ALA A 30 7.76 16.95 15.07
C ALA A 30 7.95 18.08 16.10
N ALA A 31 7.11 18.11 17.14
CA ALA A 31 7.20 19.12 18.20
C ALA A 31 8.40 18.91 19.14
N LEU A 32 8.74 17.64 19.44
CA LEU A 32 9.73 17.28 20.45
C LEU A 32 11.15 17.06 19.89
N ALA A 33 11.28 16.69 18.63
CA ALA A 33 12.57 16.22 18.05
C ALA A 33 13.66 17.29 17.94
N GLY A 34 13.38 18.57 18.19
CA GLY A 34 14.38 19.65 18.08
C GLY A 34 14.98 19.74 16.66
N GLU A 35 16.16 20.41 16.54
CA GLU A 35 16.87 20.56 15.27
C GLU A 35 17.77 19.35 14.92
N LEU A 36 17.97 18.44 15.87
CA LEU A 36 18.93 17.33 15.76
C LEU A 36 18.47 16.18 14.85
N LEU A 37 17.16 16.08 14.56
CA LEU A 37 16.60 15.00 13.75
C LEU A 37 15.91 15.56 12.51
N ASP A 38 16.27 15.03 11.37
CA ASP A 38 15.63 15.33 10.09
C ASP A 38 14.26 14.65 10.05
N PHE A 39 13.25 15.34 10.62
CA PHE A 39 11.90 14.81 10.82
C PHE A 39 11.23 14.41 9.51
N ALA A 40 11.34 15.27 8.48
CA ALA A 40 10.60 15.06 7.24
C ALA A 40 10.97 13.73 6.52
N PRO A 41 12.24 13.37 6.32
CA PRO A 41 12.59 12.06 5.77
C PRO A 41 12.12 10.90 6.64
N ILE A 42 12.27 10.98 7.97
CA ILE A 42 11.85 9.89 8.85
C ILE A 42 10.35 9.66 8.76
N ALA A 43 9.55 10.73 8.88
CA ALA A 43 8.10 10.63 8.90
C ALA A 43 7.53 10.26 7.52
N PHE A 44 7.96 10.99 6.47
CA PHE A 44 7.28 10.95 5.18
C PHE A 44 7.99 10.12 4.12
N GLU A 45 9.25 9.77 4.29
CA GLU A 45 9.92 8.83 3.40
C GLU A 45 9.94 7.40 3.96
N VAL A 46 9.99 7.23 5.30
CA VAL A 46 10.16 5.92 5.92
C VAL A 46 8.88 5.40 6.56
N VAL A 47 8.25 6.16 7.49
CA VAL A 47 7.15 5.67 8.33
C VAL A 47 5.81 5.63 7.58
N PHE A 48 5.37 6.76 7.04
CA PHE A 48 4.07 6.82 6.35
C PHE A 48 3.98 5.95 5.10
N PRO A 49 5.02 5.81 4.25
CA PRO A 49 4.97 4.90 3.12
C PRO A 49 4.78 3.44 3.50
N LEU A 50 5.45 2.98 4.57
CA LEU A 50 5.21 1.65 5.11
C LEU A 50 3.77 1.49 5.57
N TYR A 51 3.25 2.47 6.32
CA TYR A 51 1.88 2.44 6.79
C TYR A 51 0.87 2.42 5.63
N ALA A 52 1.11 3.17 4.56
CA ALA A 52 0.26 3.15 3.37
C ALA A 52 0.26 1.76 2.71
N ALA A 53 1.41 1.09 2.63
CA ALA A 53 1.52 -0.26 2.10
C ALA A 53 0.79 -1.30 2.97
N ILE A 54 0.94 -1.22 4.30
CA ILE A 54 0.21 -2.06 5.25
C ILE A 54 -1.30 -1.84 5.11
N ALA A 55 -1.73 -0.58 5.07
CA ALA A 55 -3.14 -0.23 4.90
C ALA A 55 -3.73 -0.82 3.62
N VAL A 56 -3.03 -0.71 2.49
CA VAL A 56 -3.47 -1.31 1.24
C VAL A 56 -3.48 -2.84 1.34
N GLY A 57 -2.46 -3.45 1.94
CA GLY A 57 -2.38 -4.90 2.12
C GLY A 57 -3.53 -5.48 2.93
N GLU A 58 -3.87 -4.83 4.06
CA GLU A 58 -4.85 -5.34 5.02
C GLU A 58 -6.30 -4.96 4.65
N TRP A 59 -6.53 -3.78 4.09
CA TRP A 59 -7.90 -3.27 3.87
C TRP A 59 -8.37 -3.28 2.42
N ALA A 60 -7.49 -3.22 1.44
CA ALA A 60 -7.92 -3.37 0.05
C ALA A 60 -8.39 -4.81 -0.25
N ARG A 61 -7.84 -5.82 0.47
CA ARG A 61 -8.26 -7.23 0.45
C ARG A 61 -8.66 -7.72 -0.95
N PHE A 62 -7.74 -7.70 -1.90
CA PHE A 62 -8.07 -8.02 -3.28
C PHE A 62 -8.57 -9.47 -3.42
N ARG A 63 -7.65 -10.42 -3.43
CA ARG A 63 -7.98 -11.83 -3.65
C ARG A 63 -8.34 -12.58 -2.36
N SER A 64 -8.01 -12.04 -1.20
CA SER A 64 -8.37 -12.58 0.11
C SER A 64 -9.79 -12.23 0.56
N ASP A 65 -10.50 -11.38 -0.18
CA ASP A 65 -11.89 -11.04 0.11
C ASP A 65 -12.80 -12.26 -0.16
N ALA A 66 -13.59 -12.65 0.83
CA ALA A 66 -14.54 -13.76 0.71
C ALA A 66 -15.59 -13.55 -0.42
N ALA A 67 -15.88 -12.28 -0.75
CA ALA A 67 -16.75 -11.93 -1.87
C ALA A 67 -16.06 -11.91 -3.23
N PHE A 68 -14.73 -12.11 -3.28
CA PHE A 68 -13.94 -11.99 -4.51
C PHE A 68 -14.45 -12.89 -5.63
N GLU A 69 -14.75 -14.15 -5.33
CA GLU A 69 -15.25 -15.10 -6.33
C GLU A 69 -16.60 -14.69 -6.89
N ALA A 70 -17.52 -14.20 -6.02
CA ALA A 70 -18.82 -13.70 -6.44
C ALA A 70 -18.70 -12.45 -7.32
N ILE A 71 -17.80 -11.52 -6.95
CA ILE A 71 -17.49 -10.32 -7.74
C ILE A 71 -16.85 -10.71 -9.08
N ALA A 72 -15.92 -11.65 -9.03
CA ALA A 72 -15.22 -12.15 -10.21
C ALA A 72 -16.16 -12.87 -11.20
N ALA A 73 -17.21 -13.53 -10.69
CA ALA A 73 -18.22 -14.18 -11.51
C ALA A 73 -19.21 -13.18 -12.15
N GLN A 74 -19.49 -12.06 -11.49
CA GLN A 74 -20.46 -11.05 -11.94
C GLN A 74 -19.84 -9.97 -12.84
N SER A 75 -18.56 -9.70 -12.72
CA SER A 75 -17.89 -8.61 -13.45
C SER A 75 -16.78 -9.16 -14.36
N PRO A 76 -16.88 -8.94 -15.68
CA PRO A 76 -15.79 -9.28 -16.59
C PRO A 76 -14.54 -8.42 -16.36
N ALA A 77 -14.66 -7.27 -15.71
CA ALA A 77 -13.60 -6.31 -15.45
C ALA A 77 -13.17 -6.28 -13.97
N ARG A 78 -12.29 -7.20 -13.59
CA ARG A 78 -11.74 -7.27 -12.20
C ARG A 78 -10.81 -6.12 -11.90
N PHE A 79 -10.02 -5.70 -12.88
CA PHE A 79 -9.01 -4.67 -12.74
C PHE A 79 -9.56 -3.32 -12.25
N PRO A 80 -10.64 -2.73 -12.83
CA PRO A 80 -11.21 -1.47 -12.33
C PRO A 80 -11.68 -1.54 -10.87
N TRP A 81 -12.20 -2.69 -10.44
CA TRP A 81 -12.61 -2.89 -9.05
C TRP A 81 -11.39 -2.88 -8.10
N MET A 82 -10.31 -3.59 -8.46
CA MET A 82 -9.07 -3.58 -7.68
C MET A 82 -8.47 -2.17 -7.61
N LEU A 83 -8.48 -1.46 -8.75
CA LEU A 83 -7.98 -0.09 -8.84
C LEU A 83 -8.79 0.86 -7.94
N TRP A 84 -10.11 0.75 -7.95
CA TRP A 84 -10.97 1.54 -7.08
C TRP A 84 -10.68 1.31 -5.59
N ARG A 85 -10.58 0.07 -5.15
CA ARG A 85 -10.26 -0.27 -3.75
C ARG A 85 -8.90 0.26 -3.33
N PHE A 86 -7.90 0.08 -4.20
CA PHE A 86 -6.58 0.63 -3.95
C PHE A 86 -6.64 2.13 -3.73
N PHE A 87 -7.21 2.87 -4.67
CA PHE A 87 -7.25 4.32 -4.56
C PHE A 87 -8.11 4.79 -3.38
N ALA A 88 -9.17 4.10 -3.02
CA ALA A 88 -9.98 4.45 -1.85
C ALA A 88 -9.16 4.37 -0.55
N VAL A 89 -8.41 3.27 -0.34
CA VAL A 89 -7.57 3.08 0.85
C VAL A 89 -6.35 4.01 0.80
N PHE A 90 -5.66 4.05 -0.33
CA PHE A 90 -4.48 4.88 -0.52
C PHE A 90 -4.78 6.38 -0.33
N ALA A 91 -5.89 6.87 -0.89
CA ALA A 91 -6.32 8.26 -0.72
C ALA A 91 -6.68 8.57 0.73
N ALA A 92 -7.35 7.66 1.45
CA ALA A 92 -7.68 7.85 2.85
C ALA A 92 -6.44 8.02 3.72
N VAL A 93 -5.42 7.16 3.52
CA VAL A 93 -4.12 7.28 4.23
C VAL A 93 -3.38 8.54 3.81
N SER A 94 -3.38 8.87 2.52
CA SER A 94 -2.69 10.05 1.99
C SER A 94 -3.30 11.36 2.49
N LEU A 95 -4.62 11.41 2.67
CA LEU A 95 -5.29 12.56 3.28
C LEU A 95 -4.85 12.78 4.73
N LEU A 96 -4.70 11.70 5.50
CA LEU A 96 -4.21 11.79 6.88
C LEU A 96 -2.72 12.14 6.94
N ALA A 97 -1.91 11.59 6.03
CA ALA A 97 -0.52 11.99 5.89
C ALA A 97 -0.41 13.49 5.55
N PHE A 98 -1.23 13.98 4.63
CA PHE A 98 -1.29 15.39 4.27
C PHE A 98 -1.71 16.29 5.44
N ALA A 99 -2.73 15.88 6.21
CA ALA A 99 -3.12 16.59 7.43
C ALA A 99 -1.97 16.65 8.46
N THR A 100 -1.20 15.56 8.59
CA THR A 100 -0.01 15.50 9.44
C THR A 100 1.11 16.43 8.93
N MET A 101 1.31 16.51 7.60
CA MET A 101 2.26 17.45 6.99
C MET A 101 1.89 18.91 7.29
N LEU A 102 0.60 19.24 7.16
CA LEU A 102 0.10 20.59 7.49
C LEU A 102 0.32 20.92 8.97
N ALA A 103 -0.02 19.99 9.87
CA ALA A 103 0.20 20.18 11.30
C ALA A 103 1.69 20.37 11.62
N ALA A 104 2.57 19.55 11.03
CA ALA A 104 4.02 19.66 11.21
C ALA A 104 4.56 21.00 10.68
N ALA A 105 4.10 21.46 9.52
CA ALA A 105 4.50 22.75 8.95
C ALA A 105 4.03 23.94 9.81
N CYS A 106 2.87 23.84 10.47
CA CYS A 106 2.41 24.85 11.43
C CYS A 106 3.30 24.90 12.69
N ILE A 107 3.79 23.75 13.16
CA ILE A 107 4.66 23.65 14.35
C ILE A 107 6.08 24.10 14.02
N ARG A 108 6.54 23.78 12.80
CA ARG A 108 7.89 24.09 12.29
C ARG A 108 7.81 24.81 10.95
N PRO A 109 7.82 26.13 10.93
CA PRO A 109 7.72 26.91 9.69
C PRO A 109 8.85 26.68 8.66
N GLY A 110 9.95 26.03 9.08
CA GLY A 110 11.06 25.67 8.18
C GLY A 110 10.83 24.41 7.35
N LEU A 111 9.75 23.64 7.61
CA LEU A 111 9.42 22.44 6.86
C LEU A 111 8.65 22.80 5.58
N ALA A 112 9.25 22.55 4.43
CA ALA A 112 8.61 22.78 3.13
C ALA A 112 7.57 21.68 2.86
N LEU A 113 6.31 22.05 2.71
CA LEU A 113 5.21 21.12 2.42
C LEU A 113 5.46 20.33 1.12
N GLU A 114 6.02 21.00 0.12
CA GLU A 114 6.36 20.40 -1.18
C GLU A 114 7.39 19.25 -1.03
N GLU A 115 8.43 19.48 -0.22
CA GLU A 115 9.44 18.46 0.04
C GLU A 115 8.82 17.24 0.74
N MET A 116 8.01 17.45 1.79
CA MET A 116 7.33 16.37 2.50
C MET A 116 6.43 15.55 1.57
N LEU A 117 5.72 16.21 0.67
CA LEU A 117 4.81 15.57 -0.28
C LEU A 117 5.58 14.75 -1.33
N LEU A 118 6.69 15.29 -1.84
CA LEU A 118 7.57 14.59 -2.79
C LEU A 118 8.30 13.41 -2.14
N LEU A 119 8.62 13.48 -0.86
CA LEU A 119 9.20 12.35 -0.12
C LEU A 119 8.17 11.22 0.06
N TYR A 120 6.94 11.57 0.41
CA TYR A 120 5.90 10.62 0.74
C TYR A 120 5.30 9.93 -0.49
N LEU A 121 4.75 10.73 -1.42
CA LEU A 121 3.81 10.23 -2.43
C LEU A 121 4.42 9.13 -3.33
N PRO A 122 5.62 9.31 -3.94
CA PRO A 122 6.20 8.29 -4.82
C PRO A 122 6.59 7.03 -4.07
N THR A 123 7.17 7.17 -2.86
CA THR A 123 7.59 6.04 -2.03
C THR A 123 6.39 5.25 -1.53
N ALA A 124 5.35 5.94 -1.05
CA ALA A 124 4.10 5.32 -0.61
C ALA A 124 3.38 4.62 -1.77
N PHE A 125 3.30 5.27 -2.94
CA PHE A 125 2.69 4.69 -4.12
C PHE A 125 3.43 3.43 -4.58
N PHE A 126 4.76 3.43 -4.60
CA PHE A 126 5.56 2.25 -4.92
C PHE A 126 5.29 1.10 -3.97
N LEU A 127 5.44 1.31 -2.65
CA LEU A 127 5.24 0.24 -1.66
C LEU A 127 3.79 -0.26 -1.64
N ALA A 128 2.81 0.64 -1.75
CA ALA A 128 1.40 0.28 -1.85
C ALA A 128 1.10 -0.51 -3.14
N SER A 129 1.77 -0.19 -4.25
CA SER A 129 1.65 -0.94 -5.51
C SER A 129 2.23 -2.35 -5.39
N VAL A 130 3.32 -2.53 -4.64
CA VAL A 130 3.85 -3.87 -4.30
C VAL A 130 2.82 -4.64 -3.48
N ALA A 131 2.21 -4.02 -2.45
CA ALA A 131 1.15 -4.64 -1.66
C ALA A 131 -0.04 -5.06 -2.54
N ALA A 132 -0.45 -4.19 -3.46
CA ALA A 132 -1.54 -4.46 -4.41
C ALA A 132 -1.22 -5.63 -5.34
N LEU A 133 0.00 -5.68 -5.88
CA LEU A 133 0.44 -6.79 -6.74
C LEU A 133 0.43 -8.12 -5.99
N VAL A 134 1.01 -8.17 -4.80
CA VAL A 134 1.06 -9.38 -3.97
C VAL A 134 -0.34 -9.81 -3.57
N GLY A 135 -1.20 -8.87 -3.13
CA GLY A 135 -2.59 -9.15 -2.76
C GLY A 135 -3.47 -9.58 -3.95
N GLY A 136 -3.14 -9.13 -5.17
CA GLY A 136 -3.80 -9.58 -6.39
C GLY A 136 -3.37 -10.97 -6.85
N LEU A 137 -2.16 -11.39 -6.51
CA LEU A 137 -1.61 -12.69 -6.89
C LEU A 137 -1.88 -13.78 -5.86
N SER A 138 -1.89 -13.44 -4.57
CA SER A 138 -2.03 -14.38 -3.46
C SER A 138 -3.39 -14.26 -2.77
N PRO A 139 -4.02 -15.39 -2.42
CA PRO A 139 -5.21 -15.40 -1.57
C PRO A 139 -4.89 -15.24 -0.06
N GLN A 140 -3.61 -15.24 0.33
CA GLN A 140 -3.20 -15.12 1.71
C GLN A 140 -3.37 -13.68 2.21
N GLU A 141 -4.13 -13.51 3.30
CA GLU A 141 -4.54 -12.20 3.82
C GLU A 141 -3.35 -11.31 4.23
N HIS A 142 -2.37 -11.85 4.95
CA HIS A 142 -1.26 -11.06 5.52
C HIS A 142 0.03 -11.07 4.68
N LEU A 143 0.04 -11.79 3.55
CA LEU A 143 1.24 -11.87 2.70
C LEU A 143 1.66 -10.51 2.12
N PRO A 144 0.75 -9.64 1.64
CA PRO A 144 1.11 -8.32 1.16
C PRO A 144 1.83 -7.48 2.22
N THR A 145 1.31 -7.47 3.44
CA THR A 145 1.89 -6.75 4.58
C THR A 145 3.28 -7.27 4.93
N LEU A 146 3.44 -8.59 4.97
CA LEU A 146 4.72 -9.24 5.27
C LEU A 146 5.78 -8.93 4.20
N VAL A 147 5.43 -9.03 2.92
CA VAL A 147 6.35 -8.73 1.80
C VAL A 147 6.76 -7.26 1.82
N CYS A 148 5.82 -6.33 2.05
CA CYS A 148 6.13 -4.90 2.12
C CYS A 148 6.99 -4.57 3.35
N GLY A 149 6.69 -5.16 4.51
CA GLY A 149 7.49 -5.00 5.72
C GLY A 149 8.91 -5.52 5.55
N LEU A 150 9.08 -6.68 4.91
CA LEU A 150 10.38 -7.25 4.60
C LEU A 150 11.16 -6.38 3.60
N LEU A 151 10.52 -5.94 2.52
CA LEU A 151 11.13 -5.04 1.53
C LEU A 151 11.60 -3.74 2.18
N TRP A 152 10.75 -3.14 3.02
CA TRP A 152 11.06 -1.93 3.78
C TRP A 152 12.24 -2.13 4.73
N LEU A 153 12.25 -3.23 5.50
CA LEU A 153 13.33 -3.56 6.44
C LEU A 153 14.64 -3.81 5.70
N VAL A 154 14.61 -4.60 4.62
CA VAL A 154 15.79 -4.85 3.78
C VAL A 154 16.33 -3.54 3.22
N ALA A 155 15.46 -2.67 2.70
CA ALA A 155 15.89 -1.36 2.21
C ALA A 155 16.57 -0.53 3.30
N LEU A 156 16.06 -0.49 4.52
CA LEU A 156 16.71 0.22 5.64
C LEU A 156 18.08 -0.37 6.01
N LEU A 157 18.18 -1.71 6.07
CA LEU A 157 19.40 -2.40 6.46
C LEU A 157 20.49 -2.35 5.37
N THR A 158 20.09 -2.25 4.10
CA THR A 158 21.01 -2.31 2.96
C THR A 158 21.48 -0.93 2.49
N ARG A 159 21.51 0.06 3.38
CA ARG A 159 22.03 1.41 3.07
C ARG A 159 23.45 1.37 2.47
N SER A 160 24.25 0.36 2.81
CA SER A 160 25.60 0.15 2.22
C SER A 160 25.57 -0.08 0.70
N LEU A 161 24.46 -0.54 0.14
CA LEU A 161 24.29 -0.72 -1.32
C LEU A 161 24.28 0.60 -2.09
N LEU A 162 24.07 1.73 -1.43
CA LEU A 162 24.19 3.06 -2.06
C LEU A 162 25.62 3.36 -2.58
N ARG A 163 26.61 2.56 -2.18
CA ARG A 163 27.97 2.64 -2.75
C ARG A 163 28.07 2.08 -4.16
N LEU A 164 27.08 1.30 -4.59
CA LEU A 164 27.03 0.74 -5.95
C LEU A 164 26.44 1.77 -6.91
N PRO A 165 27.08 2.02 -8.06
CA PRO A 165 26.58 2.99 -9.03
C PRO A 165 25.22 2.54 -9.57
N GLY A 166 24.27 3.47 -9.67
CA GLY A 166 22.94 3.23 -10.18
C GLY A 166 21.91 2.79 -9.13
N VAL A 167 22.30 2.26 -7.97
CA VAL A 167 21.36 1.87 -6.90
C VAL A 167 20.67 3.11 -6.32
N GLU A 168 21.32 4.25 -6.29
CA GLU A 168 20.79 5.52 -5.85
C GLU A 168 19.49 5.93 -6.57
N TYR A 169 19.32 5.55 -7.85
CA TYR A 169 18.12 5.89 -8.63
C TYR A 169 16.86 5.05 -8.28
N VAL A 170 17.03 3.93 -7.60
CA VAL A 170 15.92 3.03 -7.22
C VAL A 170 15.78 2.85 -5.71
N TYR A 171 16.67 3.46 -4.93
CA TYR A 171 16.65 3.31 -3.48
C TYR A 171 15.52 4.16 -2.87
N PRO A 172 14.59 3.57 -2.10
CA PRO A 172 13.37 4.25 -1.66
C PRO A 172 13.60 5.34 -0.60
N PHE A 173 14.68 5.25 0.19
CA PHE A 173 14.97 6.10 1.34
C PHE A 173 16.23 6.94 1.17
N LEU A 174 16.40 7.50 -0.02
CA LEU A 174 17.65 8.17 -0.40
C LEU A 174 17.86 9.47 0.39
N ARG A 175 16.81 10.25 0.62
CA ARG A 175 16.88 11.49 1.40
C ARG A 175 17.16 11.21 2.88
N PHE A 176 16.50 10.18 3.43
CA PHE A 176 16.81 9.67 4.78
C PHE A 176 18.25 9.16 4.87
N ALA A 177 18.82 8.61 3.80
CA ALA A 177 20.22 8.19 3.74
C ALA A 177 21.22 9.35 3.68
N GLY A 178 20.76 10.60 3.54
CA GLY A 178 21.59 11.81 3.60
C GLY A 178 21.97 12.39 2.24
N ASP A 179 21.28 12.04 1.15
CA ASP A 179 21.51 12.68 -0.15
C ASP A 179 20.98 14.11 -0.15
N GLN A 180 21.89 15.07 -0.40
CA GLN A 180 21.58 16.49 -0.53
C GLN A 180 21.72 17.00 -1.97
N HIS A 181 22.13 16.15 -2.91
CA HIS A 181 22.55 16.56 -4.26
C HIS A 181 21.40 16.54 -5.30
N GLY A 182 20.17 16.29 -4.89
CA GLY A 182 19.01 16.28 -5.78
C GLY A 182 18.80 14.97 -6.57
N VAL A 183 19.67 13.99 -6.42
CA VAL A 183 19.51 12.65 -7.03
C VAL A 183 18.26 11.96 -6.47
N TRP A 184 17.88 12.30 -5.24
CA TRP A 184 16.66 11.77 -4.61
C TRP A 184 15.39 12.05 -5.41
N LEU A 185 15.31 13.16 -6.14
CA LEU A 185 14.16 13.45 -7.03
C LEU A 185 14.05 12.44 -8.17
N TRP A 186 15.18 12.07 -8.76
CA TRP A 186 15.20 11.04 -9.79
C TRP A 186 14.82 9.66 -9.23
N SER A 187 15.27 9.33 -8.02
CA SER A 187 14.83 8.13 -7.32
C SER A 187 13.31 8.13 -7.12
N LYS A 188 12.71 9.25 -6.69
CA LYS A 188 11.25 9.37 -6.54
C LYS A 188 10.52 9.19 -7.86
N ALA A 189 11.01 9.77 -8.96
CA ALA A 189 10.44 9.57 -10.29
C ALA A 189 10.53 8.10 -10.74
N ALA A 190 11.68 7.45 -10.50
CA ALA A 190 11.86 6.03 -10.81
C ALA A 190 10.91 5.14 -9.99
N LEU A 191 10.76 5.38 -8.69
CA LEU A 191 9.82 4.64 -7.83
C LEU A 191 8.37 4.79 -8.29
N ALA A 192 7.95 6.00 -8.65
CA ALA A 192 6.62 6.23 -9.23
C ALA A 192 6.43 5.45 -10.53
N GLY A 193 7.44 5.48 -11.41
CA GLY A 193 7.44 4.71 -12.65
C GLY A 193 7.35 3.20 -12.42
N ILE A 194 8.13 2.65 -11.46
CA ILE A 194 8.05 1.24 -11.08
C ILE A 194 6.66 0.91 -10.54
N GLY A 195 6.07 1.76 -9.70
CA GLY A 195 4.70 1.59 -9.19
C GLY A 195 3.68 1.49 -10.32
N LEU A 196 3.78 2.34 -11.34
CA LEU A 196 2.91 2.26 -12.53
C LEU A 196 3.12 0.97 -13.33
N LEU A 197 4.37 0.51 -13.49
CA LEU A 197 4.67 -0.76 -14.16
C LEU A 197 4.09 -1.96 -13.39
N LEU A 198 4.12 -1.95 -12.06
CA LEU A 198 3.49 -2.97 -11.22
C LEU A 198 1.97 -3.01 -11.45
N TRP A 199 1.32 -1.86 -11.58
CA TRP A 199 -0.10 -1.78 -11.92
C TRP A 199 -0.41 -2.27 -13.34
N ALA A 200 0.42 -1.94 -14.32
CA ALA A 200 0.29 -2.49 -15.68
C ALA A 200 0.43 -4.02 -15.68
N ALA A 201 1.41 -4.55 -14.95
CA ALA A 201 1.59 -5.99 -14.80
C ALA A 201 0.37 -6.66 -14.13
N LEU A 202 -0.16 -6.04 -13.05
CA LEU A 202 -1.36 -6.53 -12.37
C LEU A 202 -2.58 -6.52 -13.30
N GLY A 203 -2.75 -5.50 -14.13
CA GLY A 203 -3.82 -5.43 -15.13
C GLY A 203 -3.75 -6.59 -16.12
N LEU A 204 -2.57 -6.84 -16.69
CA LEU A 204 -2.34 -7.96 -17.63
C LEU A 204 -2.57 -9.34 -16.97
N LEU A 205 -2.28 -9.48 -15.68
CA LEU A 205 -2.48 -10.72 -14.94
C LEU A 205 -3.95 -10.92 -14.52
N ALA A 206 -4.65 -9.84 -14.19
CA ALA A 206 -6.05 -9.87 -13.77
C ALA A 206 -7.01 -10.24 -14.92
N GLU A 207 -6.65 -9.92 -16.16
CA GLU A 207 -7.45 -10.22 -17.35
C GLU A 207 -7.38 -11.70 -17.78
N LYS A 208 -6.38 -12.45 -17.32
CA LYS A 208 -6.30 -13.88 -17.62
C LYS A 208 -7.44 -14.63 -16.93
N PRO A 209 -8.30 -15.38 -17.68
CA PRO A 209 -9.33 -16.19 -17.06
C PRO A 209 -8.66 -17.18 -16.10
N PRO A 210 -9.27 -17.45 -14.94
CA PRO A 210 -8.78 -18.47 -14.04
C PRO A 210 -8.70 -19.77 -14.85
N LYS A 211 -7.53 -20.43 -14.83
CA LYS A 211 -7.44 -21.79 -15.39
C LYS A 211 -8.55 -22.59 -14.71
N ALA A 212 -9.48 -23.12 -15.51
CA ALA A 212 -10.54 -23.97 -15.02
C ALA A 212 -9.85 -25.10 -14.22
N GLY A 213 -9.95 -25.03 -12.91
CA GLY A 213 -9.54 -26.12 -12.05
C GLY A 213 -10.31 -27.36 -12.49
N PRO A 214 -9.79 -28.58 -12.28
CA PRO A 214 -10.50 -29.79 -12.60
C PRO A 214 -11.90 -29.66 -11.98
N ALA A 215 -12.92 -29.73 -12.83
CA ALA A 215 -14.30 -29.68 -12.41
C ALA A 215 -14.46 -30.74 -11.31
N PHE A 216 -14.70 -30.28 -10.08
CA PHE A 216 -15.12 -31.18 -9.02
C PHE A 216 -16.47 -31.74 -9.47
N THR A 217 -16.43 -32.82 -10.20
CA THR A 217 -17.60 -33.68 -10.39
C THR A 217 -17.86 -34.33 -9.04
N THR A 218 -18.53 -33.60 -8.15
CA THR A 218 -19.21 -34.23 -7.02
C THR A 218 -20.20 -35.20 -7.65
N PRO A 219 -20.03 -36.52 -7.46
CA PRO A 219 -21.04 -37.45 -7.93
C PRO A 219 -22.35 -37.06 -7.24
N LEU A 220 -23.34 -36.69 -8.04
CA LEU A 220 -24.70 -36.47 -7.57
C LEU A 220 -25.07 -37.74 -6.80
N HIS A 221 -25.11 -37.63 -5.48
CA HIS A 221 -25.63 -38.65 -4.59
C HIS A 221 -27.07 -38.89 -5.01
N LYS A 222 -27.28 -39.95 -5.80
CA LYS A 222 -28.58 -40.39 -6.25
C LYS A 222 -29.42 -40.73 -4.99
N PRO A 223 -30.50 -40.02 -4.69
CA PRO A 223 -31.32 -40.39 -3.53
C PRO A 223 -31.84 -41.79 -3.73
N ASP A 224 -31.48 -42.67 -2.81
CA ASP A 224 -31.96 -44.05 -2.77
C ASP A 224 -33.50 -44.05 -2.60
N ARG A 225 -34.19 -44.33 -3.68
CA ARG A 225 -35.65 -44.53 -3.71
C ARG A 225 -35.95 -45.93 -3.23
N LYS A 226 -35.70 -46.26 -1.96
CA LYS A 226 -36.22 -47.50 -1.35
C LYS A 226 -36.48 -47.21 0.12
N SER A 227 -37.72 -46.91 0.44
CA SER A 227 -38.46 -47.37 1.63
C SER A 227 -39.76 -46.57 1.79
N VAL A 228 -40.76 -47.00 1.01
CA VAL A 228 -42.13 -46.82 1.39
C VAL A 228 -42.75 -48.19 1.14
N VAL A 229 -42.86 -48.97 2.17
CA VAL A 229 -43.85 -50.00 2.41
C VAL A 229 -44.21 -49.89 3.88
#